data_f7b4dedd7ac5ae237c722bdaa70add97
#
_entry.id   f7b4dedd7ac5ae237c722bdaa70add97
#
_cell.length_a   1.000
_cell.length_b   1.000
_cell.length_c   1.000
_cell.angle_alpha   90.00
_cell.angle_beta   90.00
_cell.angle_gamma   90.00
#
_symmetry.space_group_name_H-M   'P 1'
#
loop_
_entity.id
_entity.type
_entity.pdbx_description
1 polymer ?
#
loop_
_entity_poly.entity_id
_entity_poly.type
_entity_poly.pdbx_seq_one_letter_code
_entity_poly.pdbx_strand_id
1 'polypeptide(L)'
;MSYVTSNTASDLVEAFQGLDADTQLALFYFIYKEMGGAVTPAAPGASTVSPAIAEGLFNQVKDLPREEQLNVQRDLIARRNTQLTREYGAVGDTTKLLFWYLLSQGMDNGTIIPMPADYQLPQEAQQLLDRVKAMEFEQQITFFRNYVAPMGVDPNAVEHDSETGL
;
A
#
# COMPACT_ATOMS: atom_id res chain seq x y z
N MET A 1 5.70 5.55 31.89
CA MET A 1 4.45 5.19 31.20
C MET A 1 4.74 4.32 30.03
N SER A 2 4.03 3.25 29.98
CA SER A 2 4.20 2.29 28.90
C SER A 2 3.65 2.78 27.57
N TYR A 3 2.93 3.87 27.56
CA TYR A 3 2.34 4.37 26.33
C TYR A 3 3.36 4.75 25.30
N VAL A 4 4.56 5.09 25.74
CA VAL A 4 5.61 5.48 24.82
C VAL A 4 5.90 4.36 23.85
N THR A 5 5.78 3.12 24.33
CA THR A 5 6.07 1.98 23.48
C THR A 5 4.92 1.67 22.52
N SER A 6 3.75 2.23 22.75
CA SER A 6 2.62 1.98 21.88
C SER A 6 2.74 2.73 20.55
N ASN A 7 3.76 3.58 20.41
CA ASN A 7 4.03 4.25 19.16
C ASN A 7 4.72 3.26 18.20
N THR A 8 4.00 2.22 17.89
CA THR A 8 4.49 1.09 17.14
C THR A 8 3.99 1.16 15.71
N ALA A 9 4.43 0.19 14.91
CA ALA A 9 3.94 0.06 13.54
C ALA A 9 2.42 -0.04 13.52
N SER A 10 1.82 -0.73 14.50
CA SER A 10 0.38 -0.89 14.55
C SER A 10 -0.34 0.44 14.75
N ASP A 11 0.18 1.28 15.63
CA ASP A 11 -0.42 2.60 15.85
C ASP A 11 -0.34 3.47 14.60
N LEU A 12 0.78 3.38 13.89
CA LEU A 12 0.94 4.14 12.66
C LEU A 12 -0.01 3.67 11.58
N VAL A 13 -0.23 2.35 11.49
CA VAL A 13 -1.20 1.83 10.52
C VAL A 13 -2.58 2.41 10.79
N GLU A 14 -3.01 2.44 12.04
CA GLU A 14 -4.31 3.00 12.38
C GLU A 14 -4.40 4.48 12.03
N ALA A 15 -3.33 5.22 12.28
CA ALA A 15 -3.31 6.64 11.96
C ALA A 15 -3.40 6.87 10.45
N PHE A 16 -2.71 6.05 9.66
CA PHE A 16 -2.81 6.12 8.20
C PHE A 16 -4.24 5.85 7.75
N GLN A 17 -4.83 4.79 8.30
CA GLN A 17 -6.16 4.37 7.88
C GLN A 17 -7.23 5.40 8.23
N GLY A 18 -6.94 6.30 9.15
CA GLY A 18 -7.85 7.39 9.48
C GLY A 18 -7.85 8.54 8.49
N LEU A 19 -6.88 8.57 7.56
CA LEU A 19 -6.83 9.60 6.54
C LEU A 19 -7.72 9.20 5.36
N ASP A 20 -8.13 10.18 4.55
CA ASP A 20 -8.86 9.85 3.34
C ASP A 20 -7.96 9.11 2.36
N ALA A 21 -8.57 8.39 1.43
CA ALA A 21 -7.82 7.49 0.54
C ALA A 21 -6.76 8.24 -0.26
N ASP A 22 -7.09 9.39 -0.79
CA ASP A 22 -6.14 10.13 -1.62
C ASP A 22 -4.95 10.62 -0.81
N THR A 23 -5.17 11.02 0.44
CA THR A 23 -4.06 11.40 1.32
C THR A 23 -3.20 10.18 1.65
N GLN A 24 -3.82 9.03 1.89
CA GLN A 24 -3.05 7.81 2.12
C GLN A 24 -2.17 7.47 0.93
N LEU A 25 -2.71 7.57 -0.27
CA LEU A 25 -1.93 7.27 -1.48
C LEU A 25 -0.76 8.22 -1.62
N ALA A 26 -1.00 9.50 -1.40
CA ALA A 26 0.07 10.49 -1.49
C ALA A 26 1.14 10.24 -0.43
N LEU A 27 0.72 9.95 0.79
CA LEU A 27 1.65 9.72 1.88
C LEU A 27 2.51 8.50 1.61
N PHE A 28 1.92 7.42 1.14
CA PHE A 28 2.69 6.22 0.81
C PHE A 28 3.74 6.52 -0.26
N TYR A 29 3.36 7.25 -1.29
CA TYR A 29 4.30 7.59 -2.35
C TYR A 29 5.44 8.45 -1.81
N PHE A 30 5.16 9.43 -0.95
CA PHE A 30 6.20 10.27 -0.39
C PHE A 30 7.14 9.47 0.52
N ILE A 31 6.59 8.50 1.26
CA ILE A 31 7.45 7.63 2.05
C ILE A 31 8.39 6.84 1.14
N TYR A 32 7.86 6.31 0.06
CA TYR A 32 8.67 5.60 -0.93
C TYR A 32 9.81 6.52 -1.44
N LYS A 33 9.49 7.75 -1.76
CA LYS A 33 10.50 8.69 -2.27
C LYS A 33 11.57 8.99 -1.23
N GLU A 34 11.16 9.18 0.02
CA GLU A 34 12.11 9.52 1.08
C GLU A 34 13.02 8.38 1.41
N MET A 35 12.51 7.16 1.37
CA MET A 35 13.29 6.00 1.77
C MET A 35 14.13 5.44 0.64
N GLY A 36 13.93 5.94 -0.57
CA GLY A 36 14.69 5.47 -1.73
C GLY A 36 14.53 3.97 -1.92
N GLY A 37 15.65 3.27 -2.04
CA GLY A 37 15.61 1.84 -2.28
C GLY A 37 15.44 0.97 -1.05
N ALA A 38 15.23 1.57 0.13
CA ALA A 38 15.21 0.79 1.36
C ALA A 38 14.05 -0.22 1.40
N VAL A 39 12.94 0.08 0.73
CA VAL A 39 11.76 -0.79 0.70
C VAL A 39 11.60 -1.41 -0.67
N THR A 40 12.68 -1.91 -1.21
CA THR A 40 12.70 -2.48 -2.55
C THR A 40 12.35 -3.96 -2.51
N PRO A 41 12.19 -4.59 -3.68
CA PRO A 41 12.05 -6.04 -3.75
C PRO A 41 13.21 -6.80 -3.13
N ALA A 42 14.36 -6.13 -2.93
CA ALA A 42 15.50 -6.76 -2.29
C ALA A 42 15.38 -6.79 -0.77
N ALA A 43 14.33 -6.20 -0.21
CA ALA A 43 14.11 -6.23 1.22
C ALA A 43 14.00 -7.68 1.72
N PRO A 44 14.26 -7.90 3.01
CA PRO A 44 14.21 -9.25 3.56
C PRO A 44 12.88 -9.95 3.25
N GLY A 45 12.96 -11.15 2.78
CA GLY A 45 11.79 -11.94 2.41
C GLY A 45 11.34 -11.80 0.98
N ALA A 46 11.77 -10.77 0.28
CA ALA A 46 11.33 -10.57 -1.10
C ALA A 46 11.87 -11.65 -2.02
N SER A 47 13.04 -12.18 -1.71
CA SER A 47 13.65 -13.21 -2.55
C SER A 47 12.88 -14.53 -2.54
N THR A 48 12.00 -14.72 -1.57
CA THR A 48 11.21 -15.95 -1.50
C THR A 48 9.86 -15.83 -2.20
N VAL A 49 9.58 -14.67 -2.78
CA VAL A 49 8.31 -14.37 -3.42
C VAL A 49 8.53 -14.33 -4.92
N SER A 50 7.58 -14.88 -5.68
CA SER A 50 7.63 -14.79 -7.13
C SER A 50 7.28 -13.36 -7.56
N PRO A 51 8.21 -12.61 -8.15
CA PRO A 51 7.88 -11.26 -8.62
C PRO A 51 6.82 -11.26 -9.71
N ALA A 52 6.66 -12.39 -10.40
CA ALA A 52 5.73 -12.47 -11.52
C ALA A 52 4.30 -12.19 -11.08
N ILE A 53 3.93 -12.60 -9.88
CA ILE A 53 2.56 -12.38 -9.40
C ILE A 53 2.32 -10.89 -9.18
N ALA A 54 3.25 -10.22 -8.52
CA ALA A 54 3.11 -8.78 -8.30
C ALA A 54 3.14 -8.02 -9.62
N GLU A 55 4.01 -8.43 -10.53
CA GLU A 55 4.10 -7.80 -11.85
C GLU A 55 2.82 -8.00 -12.65
N GLY A 56 2.20 -9.17 -12.53
CA GLY A 56 0.93 -9.41 -13.20
C GLY A 56 -0.16 -8.48 -12.73
N LEU A 57 -0.26 -8.29 -11.41
CA LEU A 57 -1.20 -7.33 -10.87
C LEU A 57 -0.87 -5.91 -11.32
N PHE A 58 0.40 -5.55 -11.26
CA PHE A 58 0.84 -4.22 -11.68
C PHE A 58 0.50 -3.97 -13.15
N ASN A 59 0.73 -4.96 -14.00
CA ASN A 59 0.46 -4.79 -15.43
C ASN A 59 -1.01 -4.53 -15.71
N GLN A 60 -1.90 -5.14 -14.94
CA GLN A 60 -3.31 -4.87 -15.08
C GLN A 60 -3.62 -3.41 -14.83
N VAL A 61 -2.98 -2.81 -13.83
CA VAL A 61 -3.18 -1.39 -13.52
C VAL A 61 -2.51 -0.52 -14.58
N LYS A 62 -1.30 -0.87 -14.95
CA LYS A 62 -0.54 -0.09 -15.94
C LYS A 62 -1.29 0.07 -17.26
N ASP A 63 -2.03 -0.95 -17.67
CA ASP A 63 -2.73 -0.95 -18.94
C ASP A 63 -4.04 -0.16 -18.90
N LEU A 64 -4.46 0.31 -17.74
CA LEU A 64 -5.67 1.10 -17.62
C LEU A 64 -5.43 2.58 -17.95
N PRO A 65 -6.48 3.29 -18.33
CA PRO A 65 -6.39 4.76 -18.41
C PRO A 65 -6.01 5.33 -17.04
N ARG A 66 -5.38 6.49 -17.05
CA ARG A 66 -4.83 7.06 -15.82
C ARG A 66 -5.87 7.25 -14.72
N GLU A 67 -7.05 7.71 -15.10
CA GLU A 67 -8.10 7.91 -14.12
C GLU A 67 -8.49 6.58 -13.45
N GLU A 68 -8.53 5.52 -14.24
CA GLU A 68 -8.86 4.21 -13.70
C GLU A 68 -7.72 3.63 -12.88
N GLN A 69 -6.48 3.96 -13.22
CA GLN A 69 -5.34 3.56 -12.37
C GLN A 69 -5.51 4.12 -10.97
N LEU A 70 -5.96 5.35 -10.86
CA LEU A 70 -6.19 5.96 -9.55
C LEU A 70 -7.37 5.31 -8.84
N ASN A 71 -8.43 5.04 -9.58
CA ASN A 71 -9.61 4.43 -8.99
C ASN A 71 -9.33 3.03 -8.43
N VAL A 72 -8.48 2.26 -9.09
CA VAL A 72 -8.07 0.95 -8.57
C VAL A 72 -7.36 1.10 -7.23
N GLN A 73 -6.48 2.08 -7.11
CA GLN A 73 -5.77 2.31 -5.86
C GLN A 73 -6.75 2.70 -4.75
N ARG A 74 -7.71 3.55 -5.07
CA ARG A 74 -8.76 3.91 -4.13
C ARG A 74 -9.60 2.70 -3.73
N ASP A 75 -9.91 1.83 -4.70
CA ASP A 75 -10.68 0.63 -4.42
C ASP A 75 -9.94 -0.31 -3.49
N LEU A 76 -8.63 -0.42 -3.63
CA LEU A 76 -7.84 -1.25 -2.74
C LEU A 76 -7.90 -0.74 -1.31
N ILE A 77 -7.74 0.55 -1.12
CA ILE A 77 -7.79 1.16 0.21
C ILE A 77 -9.19 1.04 0.81
N ALA A 78 -10.21 1.28 0.01
CA ALA A 78 -11.60 1.22 0.47
C ALA A 78 -12.13 -0.20 0.54
N ARG A 79 -11.37 -1.17 0.06
CA ARG A 79 -11.75 -2.59 0.07
C ARG A 79 -13.02 -2.86 -0.72
N ARG A 80 -13.18 -2.17 -1.84
CA ARG A 80 -14.30 -2.41 -2.73
C ARG A 80 -14.11 -3.74 -3.43
N ASN A 81 -15.21 -4.42 -3.66
CA ASN A 81 -15.17 -5.77 -4.22
C ASN A 81 -15.11 -5.70 -5.75
N THR A 82 -13.93 -5.84 -6.30
CA THR A 82 -13.72 -5.94 -7.74
C THR A 82 -12.86 -7.16 -8.01
N GLN A 83 -12.75 -7.53 -9.29
CA GLN A 83 -11.88 -8.66 -9.62
C GLN A 83 -10.44 -8.41 -9.17
N LEU A 84 -9.92 -7.21 -9.44
CA LEU A 84 -8.54 -6.92 -9.09
C LEU A 84 -8.34 -6.88 -7.58
N THR A 85 -9.29 -6.31 -6.83
CA THR A 85 -9.13 -6.25 -5.38
C THR A 85 -9.21 -7.63 -4.76
N ARG A 86 -9.96 -8.56 -5.35
CA ARG A 86 -9.96 -9.94 -4.88
C ARG A 86 -8.65 -10.65 -5.20
N GLU A 87 -8.12 -10.42 -6.39
CA GLU A 87 -6.83 -11.00 -6.76
C GLU A 87 -5.73 -10.50 -5.84
N TYR A 88 -5.75 -9.21 -5.55
CA TYR A 88 -4.79 -8.64 -4.60
C TYR A 88 -4.95 -9.26 -3.22
N GLY A 89 -6.18 -9.42 -2.76
CA GLY A 89 -6.43 -9.98 -1.44
C GLY A 89 -5.97 -11.42 -1.27
N ALA A 90 -5.80 -12.13 -2.40
CA ALA A 90 -5.42 -13.55 -2.37
C ALA A 90 -3.92 -13.77 -2.26
N VAL A 91 -3.10 -12.74 -2.44
CA VAL A 91 -1.64 -12.92 -2.41
C VAL A 91 -1.08 -12.63 -1.03
N GLY A 92 0.14 -13.04 -0.79
CA GLY A 92 0.77 -12.83 0.51
C GLY A 92 1.21 -11.38 0.71
N ASP A 93 1.54 -11.06 1.95
CA ASP A 93 1.82 -9.68 2.34
C ASP A 93 3.05 -9.12 1.64
N THR A 94 4.08 -9.95 1.44
CA THR A 94 5.27 -9.49 0.75
C THR A 94 4.97 -9.18 -0.71
N THR A 95 4.13 -9.98 -1.34
CA THR A 95 3.71 -9.72 -2.72
C THR A 95 2.88 -8.43 -2.80
N LYS A 96 2.01 -8.20 -1.82
CA LYS A 96 1.26 -6.95 -1.76
C LYS A 96 2.19 -5.75 -1.65
N LEU A 97 3.20 -5.86 -0.81
CA LEU A 97 4.16 -4.78 -0.65
C LEU A 97 4.92 -4.53 -1.95
N LEU A 98 5.35 -5.59 -2.62
CA LEU A 98 6.03 -5.45 -3.89
C LEU A 98 5.13 -4.79 -4.93
N PHE A 99 3.86 -5.15 -4.98
CA PHE A 99 2.91 -4.51 -5.88
C PHE A 99 2.85 -3.01 -5.66
N TRP A 100 2.74 -2.57 -4.41
CA TRP A 100 2.70 -1.15 -4.10
C TRP A 100 4.01 -0.45 -4.41
N TYR A 101 5.14 -1.14 -4.22
CA TYR A 101 6.42 -0.61 -4.64
C TYR A 101 6.45 -0.37 -6.16
N LEU A 102 5.94 -1.33 -6.93
CA LEU A 102 5.90 -1.18 -8.37
C LEU A 102 4.99 -0.02 -8.80
N LEU A 103 3.88 0.19 -8.10
CA LEU A 103 3.02 1.34 -8.39
C LEU A 103 3.77 2.65 -8.14
N SER A 104 4.48 2.75 -7.03
CA SER A 104 5.23 3.97 -6.73
C SER A 104 6.34 4.20 -7.73
N GLN A 105 7.02 3.15 -8.13
CA GLN A 105 8.04 3.25 -9.17
C GLN A 105 7.42 3.69 -10.49
N GLY A 106 6.23 3.18 -10.80
CA GLY A 106 5.52 3.59 -12.01
C GLY A 106 5.10 5.05 -11.98
N MET A 107 4.78 5.57 -10.79
CA MET A 107 4.48 6.99 -10.65
C MET A 107 5.71 7.83 -10.97
N ASP A 108 6.90 7.35 -10.58
CA ASP A 108 8.14 8.07 -10.90
C ASP A 108 8.46 8.06 -12.39
N ASN A 109 8.22 6.94 -13.07
CA ASN A 109 8.62 6.82 -14.46
C ASN A 109 7.49 7.12 -15.44
N GLY A 110 6.31 7.47 -14.95
CA GLY A 110 5.20 7.91 -15.79
C GLY A 110 4.30 6.82 -16.32
N THR A 111 4.52 5.56 -15.97
CA THR A 111 3.62 4.49 -16.40
C THR A 111 2.35 4.44 -15.56
N ILE A 112 2.39 4.99 -14.36
CA ILE A 112 1.23 5.12 -13.48
C ILE A 112 0.97 6.59 -13.26
N ILE A 113 -0.28 6.97 -13.08
CA ILE A 113 -0.66 8.36 -12.86
C ILE A 113 0.20 8.96 -11.74
N PRO A 114 0.93 10.06 -12.04
CA PRO A 114 1.85 10.63 -11.04
C PRO A 114 1.13 11.58 -10.09
N MET A 115 1.83 11.92 -9.00
CA MET A 115 1.36 12.98 -8.13
C MET A 115 1.39 14.32 -8.87
N PRO A 116 0.40 15.20 -8.60
CA PRO A 116 0.50 16.56 -9.11
C PRO A 116 1.78 17.23 -8.63
N ALA A 117 2.41 18.01 -9.51
CA ALA A 117 3.71 18.62 -9.19
C ALA A 117 3.64 19.56 -7.99
N ASP A 118 2.48 20.18 -7.77
CA ASP A 118 2.31 21.15 -6.70
C ASP A 118 1.61 20.56 -5.48
N TYR A 119 1.45 19.25 -5.42
CA TYR A 119 0.76 18.63 -4.30
C TYR A 119 1.56 18.81 -3.01
N GLN A 120 0.89 19.15 -1.94
CA GLN A 120 1.49 19.28 -0.63
C GLN A 120 0.73 18.41 0.35
N LEU A 121 1.46 17.63 1.15
CA LEU A 121 0.84 16.81 2.18
C LEU A 121 0.22 17.71 3.26
N PRO A 122 -0.98 17.36 3.73
CA PRO A 122 -1.51 18.02 4.93
C PRO A 122 -0.55 17.84 6.10
N GLN A 123 -0.59 18.77 7.04
CA GLN A 123 0.32 18.74 8.19
C GLN A 123 0.22 17.42 8.94
N GLU A 124 -0.97 16.91 9.12
CA GLU A 124 -1.18 15.65 9.82
C GLU A 124 -0.45 14.50 9.13
N ALA A 125 -0.52 14.46 7.80
CA ALA A 125 0.16 13.43 7.03
C ALA A 125 1.68 13.62 7.07
N GLN A 126 2.13 14.88 7.06
CA GLN A 126 3.56 15.15 7.16
C GLN A 126 4.13 14.63 8.48
N GLN A 127 3.38 14.76 9.55
CA GLN A 127 3.80 14.24 10.85
C GLN A 127 3.93 12.73 10.83
N LEU A 128 3.03 12.04 10.15
CA LEU A 128 3.12 10.60 10.02
C LEU A 128 4.32 10.19 9.18
N LEU A 129 4.60 10.93 8.11
CA LEU A 129 5.81 10.68 7.31
C LEU A 129 7.05 10.78 8.18
N ASP A 130 7.14 11.83 9.00
CA ASP A 130 8.29 12.03 9.87
C ASP A 130 8.45 10.88 10.86
N ARG A 131 7.34 10.37 11.38
CA ARG A 131 7.40 9.26 12.31
C ARG A 131 7.90 7.99 11.65
N VAL A 132 7.45 7.72 10.42
CA VAL A 132 7.93 6.54 9.69
C VAL A 132 9.42 6.67 9.41
N LYS A 133 9.87 7.85 9.02
CA LYS A 133 11.28 8.07 8.73
C LYS A 133 12.16 7.85 9.95
N ALA A 134 11.63 8.11 11.14
CA ALA A 134 12.38 7.96 12.38
C ALA A 134 12.46 6.50 12.85
N MET A 135 11.70 5.60 12.26
CA MET A 135 11.70 4.20 12.66
C MET A 135 12.91 3.47 12.10
N GLU A 136 13.30 2.38 12.77
CA GLU A 136 14.32 1.51 12.23
C GLU A 136 13.79 0.75 11.03
N PHE A 137 14.73 0.28 10.20
CA PHE A 137 14.35 -0.36 8.93
C PHE A 137 13.39 -1.54 9.14
N GLU A 138 13.66 -2.39 10.13
CA GLU A 138 12.78 -3.53 10.36
C GLU A 138 11.39 -3.11 10.78
N GLN A 139 11.28 -2.04 11.55
CA GLN A 139 9.99 -1.51 11.94
C GLN A 139 9.27 -0.90 10.75
N GLN A 140 9.99 -0.27 9.86
CA GLN A 140 9.42 0.29 8.64
C GLN A 140 8.83 -0.81 7.77
N ILE A 141 9.55 -1.91 7.61
CA ILE A 141 9.06 -3.04 6.82
C ILE A 141 7.80 -3.63 7.46
N THR A 142 7.82 -3.79 8.78
CA THR A 142 6.65 -4.29 9.49
C THR A 142 5.45 -3.37 9.30
N PHE A 143 5.70 -2.06 9.40
CA PHE A 143 4.64 -1.08 9.18
C PHE A 143 4.05 -1.22 7.78
N PHE A 144 4.90 -1.31 6.75
CA PHE A 144 4.41 -1.38 5.38
C PHE A 144 3.60 -2.65 5.16
N ARG A 145 4.08 -3.78 5.66
CA ARG A 145 3.34 -5.04 5.51
C ARG A 145 1.97 -4.94 6.19
N ASN A 146 1.95 -4.41 7.39
CA ASN A 146 0.71 -4.29 8.14
C ASN A 146 -0.25 -3.30 7.49
N TYR A 147 0.29 -2.30 6.80
CA TYR A 147 -0.53 -1.32 6.12
C TYR A 147 -1.15 -1.89 4.84
N VAL A 148 -0.38 -2.63 4.05
CA VAL A 148 -0.85 -3.14 2.76
C VAL A 148 -1.64 -4.44 2.90
N ALA A 149 -1.45 -5.19 3.98
CA ALA A 149 -2.05 -6.50 4.14
C ALA A 149 -3.58 -6.48 4.15
N PRO A 150 -4.25 -5.54 4.86
CA PRO A 150 -5.70 -5.55 4.91
C PRO A 150 -6.39 -4.92 3.71
N MET A 151 -5.63 -4.36 2.79
CA MET A 151 -6.23 -3.76 1.60
C MET A 151 -6.80 -4.83 0.69
N GLY A 152 -7.68 -4.40 -0.21
CA GLY A 152 -8.32 -5.30 -1.13
C GLY A 152 -9.41 -6.11 -0.45
N VAL A 153 -9.76 -7.24 -1.03
CA VAL A 153 -10.85 -8.07 -0.56
C VAL A 153 -10.34 -9.49 -0.39
N ASP A 154 -10.51 -10.04 0.81
CA ASP A 154 -10.17 -11.43 1.08
C ASP A 154 -11.17 -12.32 0.33
N PRO A 155 -10.72 -13.13 -0.64
CA PRO A 155 -11.64 -13.98 -1.40
C PRO A 155 -12.40 -14.96 -0.51
N ASN A 156 -11.77 -15.45 0.54
CA ASN A 156 -12.44 -16.39 1.44
C ASN A 156 -13.55 -15.71 2.22
N ALA A 157 -13.33 -14.46 2.64
CA ALA A 157 -14.36 -13.72 3.35
C ALA A 157 -15.55 -13.42 2.41
N VAL A 158 -15.27 -13.11 1.15
CA VAL A 158 -16.32 -12.83 0.18
C VAL A 158 -17.17 -14.09 -0.06
N GLU A 159 -16.51 -15.23 -0.24
CA GLU A 159 -17.22 -16.48 -0.44
C GLU A 159 -18.09 -16.82 0.77
N HIS A 160 -17.53 -16.64 1.96
CA HIS A 160 -18.26 -16.93 3.19
C HIS A 160 -19.48 -16.04 3.32
N ASP A 161 -19.33 -14.76 3.04
CA ASP A 161 -20.44 -13.83 3.11
C ASP A 161 -21.52 -14.19 2.10
N SER A 162 -21.13 -14.62 0.90
CA SER A 162 -22.07 -15.03 -0.12
C SER A 162 -22.91 -16.22 0.35
N GLU A 163 -22.27 -17.18 0.99
CA GLU A 163 -22.97 -18.35 1.50
C GLU A 163 -23.93 -17.98 2.60
N THR A 164 -23.52 -17.12 3.51
CA THR A 164 -24.38 -16.72 4.61
C THR A 164 -25.49 -15.80 4.17
N GLY A 165 -25.31 -15.11 3.06
CA GLY A 165 -26.32 -14.22 2.52
C GLY A 165 -27.47 -14.94 1.85
N LEU A 166 -27.30 -16.22 1.65
CA LEU A 166 -28.36 -17.01 1.04
C LEU A 166 -29.40 -17.38 2.09
#